data_abf76f77f2d357bc5d439264b2b8eaaf
#
_entry.id   abf76f77f2d357bc5d439264b2b8eaaf
#
_cell.length_a   1.000
_cell.length_b   1.000
_cell.length_c   1.000
_cell.angle_alpha   90.00
_cell.angle_beta   90.00
_cell.angle_gamma   90.00
#
_symmetry.space_group_name_H-M   'P 1'
#
loop_
_entity.id
_entity.type
_entity.pdbx_description
1 polymer ?
#
loop_
_entity_poly.entity_id
_entity_poly.type
_entity_poly.pdbx_seq_one_letter_code
_entity_poly.pdbx_strand_id
1 'polypeptide(L)'
;PAVFAQQAITGAESVTLLAIPFFVCAGVLMNYTGVTKRIMDFCAVLTGRMYGGLSQVNILLSTLMGGLSGSALADAAMEAKMLVPEMEKKGIGRAFSTVVTAASSMITPLIPPGIGLILYGCIANVSVGKLFVAGFGPGVLLCATMMFMVSRISKKRGYLPLRTEKMHP
;
A
#
# COMPACT_ATOMS: atom_id res chain seq x y z
N PRO A 1 -33.03 1.97 25.99
CA PRO A 1 -32.70 3.06 25.04
C PRO A 1 -31.55 3.94 25.55
N ALA A 2 -31.55 4.32 26.84
CA ALA A 2 -30.57 5.24 27.43
C ALA A 2 -29.12 4.68 27.38
N VAL A 3 -28.93 3.40 27.72
CA VAL A 3 -27.63 2.73 27.71
C VAL A 3 -27.04 2.65 26.27
N PHE A 4 -27.89 2.41 25.28
CA PHE A 4 -27.49 2.38 23.88
C PHE A 4 -27.04 3.77 23.41
N ALA A 5 -27.81 4.81 23.72
CA ALA A 5 -27.43 6.18 23.37
C ALA A 5 -26.12 6.59 24.07
N GLN A 6 -25.96 6.25 25.34
CA GLN A 6 -24.76 6.55 26.10
C GLN A 6 -23.52 5.82 25.53
N GLN A 7 -23.65 4.54 25.18
CA GLN A 7 -22.54 3.80 24.55
C GLN A 7 -22.20 4.33 23.15
N ALA A 8 -23.20 4.75 22.36
CA ALA A 8 -22.96 5.35 21.06
C ALA A 8 -22.20 6.68 21.17
N ILE A 9 -22.56 7.53 22.14
CA ILE A 9 -21.88 8.81 22.40
C ILE A 9 -20.45 8.55 22.88
N THR A 10 -20.27 7.71 23.90
CA THR A 10 -18.92 7.38 24.44
C THR A 10 -18.03 6.75 23.41
N GLY A 11 -18.56 5.90 22.51
CA GLY A 11 -17.83 5.33 21.41
C GLY A 11 -17.37 6.38 20.37
N ALA A 12 -18.22 7.38 20.10
CA ALA A 12 -17.91 8.47 19.17
C ALA A 12 -16.89 9.47 19.74
N GLU A 13 -16.83 9.62 21.05
CA GLU A 13 -15.87 10.50 21.76
C GLU A 13 -14.47 9.89 21.92
N SER A 14 -14.24 8.68 21.42
CA SER A 14 -12.92 8.02 21.52
C SER A 14 -11.83 8.82 20.80
N VAL A 15 -10.85 9.31 21.56
CA VAL A 15 -9.68 10.04 21.02
C VAL A 15 -8.92 9.21 19.98
N THR A 16 -8.91 7.89 20.13
CA THR A 16 -8.25 6.98 19.17
C THR A 16 -8.96 6.99 17.81
N LEU A 17 -10.28 7.15 17.77
CA LEU A 17 -11.04 7.26 16.50
C LEU A 17 -10.74 8.57 15.76
N LEU A 18 -10.35 9.64 16.47
CA LEU A 18 -9.91 10.90 15.83
C LEU A 18 -8.66 10.72 14.99
N ALA A 19 -7.84 9.72 15.26
CA ALA A 19 -6.66 9.43 14.43
C ALA A 19 -7.03 9.12 12.97
N ILE A 20 -8.18 8.47 12.73
CA ILE A 20 -8.61 8.06 11.38
C ILE A 20 -8.76 9.26 10.43
N PRO A 21 -9.57 10.29 10.72
CA PRO A 21 -9.73 11.43 9.83
C PRO A 21 -8.42 12.21 9.64
N PHE A 22 -7.56 12.30 10.67
CA PHE A 22 -6.26 12.94 10.52
C PHE A 22 -5.33 12.16 9.57
N PHE A 23 -5.27 10.83 9.66
CA PHE A 23 -4.49 10.01 8.73
C PHE A 23 -5.04 10.08 7.31
N VAL A 24 -6.36 10.05 7.13
CA VAL A 24 -6.98 10.22 5.81
C VAL A 24 -6.64 11.59 5.21
N CYS A 25 -6.75 12.64 6.00
CA CYS A 25 -6.39 13.99 5.57
C CYS A 25 -4.91 14.09 5.19
N ALA A 26 -4.00 13.55 6.01
CA ALA A 26 -2.58 13.51 5.71
C ALA A 26 -2.28 12.76 4.40
N GLY A 27 -2.90 11.59 4.17
CA GLY A 27 -2.75 10.83 2.94
C GLY A 27 -3.21 11.58 1.70
N VAL A 28 -4.36 12.28 1.80
CA VAL A 28 -4.87 13.14 0.72
C VAL A 28 -3.92 14.30 0.44
N LEU A 29 -3.44 14.99 1.46
CA LEU A 29 -2.47 16.09 1.32
C LEU A 29 -1.17 15.62 0.66
N MET A 30 -0.64 14.46 1.04
CA MET A 30 0.56 13.90 0.43
C MET A 30 0.40 13.57 -1.05
N ASN A 31 -0.80 13.14 -1.47
CA ASN A 31 -1.11 12.96 -2.88
C ASN A 31 -1.09 14.28 -3.65
N TYR A 32 -1.70 15.34 -3.12
CA TYR A 32 -1.74 16.65 -3.77
C TYR A 32 -0.37 17.37 -3.79
N THR A 33 0.46 17.16 -2.77
CA THR A 33 1.80 17.78 -2.68
C THR A 33 2.86 17.09 -3.54
N GLY A 34 2.51 16.00 -4.25
CA GLY A 34 3.42 15.28 -5.13
C GLY A 34 4.40 14.33 -4.40
N VAL A 35 4.21 14.11 -3.12
CA VAL A 35 5.01 13.16 -2.32
C VAL A 35 4.86 11.74 -2.88
N THR A 36 3.64 11.34 -3.24
CA THR A 36 3.38 10.02 -3.87
C THR A 36 4.22 9.81 -5.12
N LYS A 37 4.38 10.83 -5.97
CA LYS A 37 5.22 10.74 -7.16
C LYS A 37 6.70 10.53 -6.82
N ARG A 38 7.20 11.23 -5.80
CA ARG A 38 8.60 11.07 -5.34
C ARG A 38 8.84 9.68 -4.74
N ILE A 39 7.85 9.14 -4.01
CA ILE A 39 7.92 7.76 -3.50
C ILE A 39 7.94 6.77 -4.66
N MET A 40 7.13 6.97 -5.70
CA MET A 40 7.13 6.14 -6.89
C MET A 40 8.48 6.17 -7.61
N ASP A 41 9.09 7.35 -7.76
CA ASP A 41 10.42 7.51 -8.36
C ASP A 41 11.49 6.78 -7.52
N PHE A 42 11.41 6.89 -6.19
CA PHE A 42 12.29 6.15 -5.27
C PHE A 42 12.12 4.63 -5.43
N CYS A 43 10.88 4.14 -5.46
CA CYS A 43 10.59 2.73 -5.72
C CYS A 43 11.16 2.27 -7.07
N ALA A 44 11.06 3.11 -8.10
CA ALA A 44 11.59 2.82 -9.43
C ALA A 44 13.13 2.71 -9.44
N VAL A 45 13.82 3.51 -8.63
CA VAL A 45 15.27 3.40 -8.45
C VAL A 45 15.64 2.09 -7.77
N LEU A 46 14.90 1.71 -6.72
CA LEU A 46 15.20 0.53 -5.91
C LEU A 46 14.89 -0.79 -6.64
N THR A 47 13.78 -0.83 -7.37
CA THR A 47 13.30 -2.05 -8.04
C THR A 47 13.54 -2.07 -9.54
N GLY A 48 14.08 -1.01 -10.12
CA GLY A 48 14.20 -0.82 -11.56
C GLY A 48 15.06 -1.87 -12.29
N ARG A 49 15.90 -2.63 -11.57
CA ARG A 49 16.70 -3.74 -12.09
C ARG A 49 16.00 -5.10 -12.00
N MET A 50 14.88 -5.19 -11.31
CA MET A 50 14.13 -6.43 -11.13
C MET A 50 13.25 -6.72 -12.35
N TYR A 51 13.07 -8.01 -12.68
CA TYR A 51 12.13 -8.43 -13.72
C TYR A 51 10.70 -7.98 -13.36
N GLY A 52 9.98 -7.47 -14.36
CA GLY A 52 8.65 -6.91 -14.15
C GLY A 52 8.66 -5.49 -13.58
N GLY A 53 9.75 -4.75 -13.73
CA GLY A 53 10.06 -3.41 -13.22
C GLY A 53 8.91 -2.62 -12.62
N LEU A 54 7.92 -2.17 -13.43
CA LEU A 54 6.76 -1.41 -12.91
C LEU A 54 5.86 -2.23 -11.98
N SER A 55 5.75 -3.55 -12.17
CA SER A 55 4.99 -4.39 -11.24
C SER A 55 5.66 -4.47 -9.86
N GLN A 56 6.99 -4.44 -9.81
CA GLN A 56 7.76 -4.39 -8.56
C GLN A 56 7.61 -3.01 -7.88
N VAL A 57 7.64 -1.93 -8.69
CA VAL A 57 7.37 -0.57 -8.20
C VAL A 57 5.99 -0.50 -7.54
N ASN A 58 4.98 -1.12 -8.16
CA ASN A 58 3.62 -1.16 -7.63
C ASN A 58 3.57 -1.81 -6.24
N ILE A 59 4.16 -3.00 -6.08
CA ILE A 59 4.16 -3.71 -4.80
C ILE A 59 4.87 -2.89 -3.71
N LEU A 60 6.03 -2.31 -4.04
CA LEU A 60 6.78 -1.51 -3.09
C LEU A 60 6.06 -0.20 -2.76
N LEU A 61 5.41 0.42 -3.75
CA LEU A 61 4.59 1.61 -3.56
C LEU A 61 3.43 1.33 -2.61
N SER A 62 2.62 0.27 -2.83
CA SER A 62 1.55 -0.15 -1.92
C SER A 62 2.07 -0.38 -0.49
N THR A 63 3.27 -0.96 -0.35
CA THR A 63 3.88 -1.18 0.96
C THR A 63 4.21 0.14 1.66
N LEU A 64 4.79 1.11 0.94
CA LEU A 64 5.13 2.42 1.51
C LEU A 64 3.89 3.30 1.71
N MET A 65 2.91 3.20 0.80
CA MET A 65 1.63 3.92 0.93
C MET A 65 0.80 3.39 2.08
N GLY A 66 1.00 2.15 2.52
CA GLY A 66 0.41 1.61 3.75
C GLY A 66 0.66 2.51 4.95
N GLY A 67 1.88 3.04 5.07
CA GLY A 67 2.25 4.01 6.11
C GLY A 67 1.62 5.41 5.94
N LEU A 68 0.91 5.68 4.86
CA LEU A 68 0.35 7.01 4.54
C LEU A 68 -1.17 7.01 4.47
N SER A 69 -1.78 6.11 3.71
CA SER A 69 -3.23 6.07 3.47
C SER A 69 -3.95 5.11 4.41
N GLY A 70 -3.31 3.99 4.76
CA GLY A 70 -3.89 2.92 5.56
C GLY A 70 -5.14 2.26 4.97
N SER A 71 -5.50 2.58 3.71
CA SER A 71 -6.71 2.13 3.02
C SER A 71 -6.40 1.37 1.74
N ALA A 72 -6.62 0.06 1.74
CA ALA A 72 -6.44 -0.80 0.57
C ALA A 72 -7.23 -0.33 -0.66
N LEU A 73 -8.47 0.10 -0.45
CA LEU A 73 -9.35 0.54 -1.55
C LEU A 73 -8.88 1.84 -2.18
N ALA A 74 -8.45 2.81 -1.37
CA ALA A 74 -7.94 4.07 -1.86
C ALA A 74 -6.65 3.87 -2.67
N ASP A 75 -5.75 3.05 -2.17
CA ASP A 75 -4.48 2.74 -2.84
C ASP A 75 -4.70 1.95 -4.12
N ALA A 76 -5.56 0.91 -4.10
CA ALA A 76 -5.91 0.15 -5.30
C ALA A 76 -6.46 1.07 -6.41
N ALA A 77 -7.37 1.98 -6.07
CA ALA A 77 -7.96 2.91 -7.03
C ALA A 77 -6.93 3.89 -7.59
N MET A 78 -6.07 4.45 -6.74
CA MET A 78 -5.01 5.37 -7.13
C MET A 78 -3.98 4.69 -8.02
N GLU A 79 -3.45 3.54 -7.58
CA GLU A 79 -2.43 2.79 -8.30
C GLU A 79 -2.96 2.24 -9.62
N ALA A 80 -4.21 1.76 -9.66
CA ALA A 80 -4.85 1.32 -10.90
C ALA A 80 -4.93 2.46 -11.93
N LYS A 81 -5.26 3.66 -11.49
CA LYS A 81 -5.33 4.83 -12.39
C LYS A 81 -3.96 5.29 -12.88
N MET A 82 -2.93 5.21 -12.04
CA MET A 82 -1.59 5.71 -12.36
C MET A 82 -0.71 4.65 -13.03
N LEU A 83 -0.64 3.45 -12.46
CA LEU A 83 0.36 2.44 -12.85
C LEU A 83 -0.13 1.47 -13.91
N VAL A 84 -1.41 1.09 -13.92
CA VAL A 84 -1.91 0.13 -14.92
C VAL A 84 -1.73 0.62 -16.36
N PRO A 85 -2.07 1.88 -16.72
CA PRO A 85 -1.80 2.40 -18.06
C PRO A 85 -0.30 2.45 -18.41
N GLU A 86 0.56 2.78 -17.45
CA GLU A 86 2.01 2.80 -17.64
C GLU A 86 2.59 1.39 -17.82
N MET A 87 2.07 0.41 -17.09
CA MET A 87 2.43 -1.01 -17.26
C MET A 87 2.03 -1.52 -18.66
N GLU A 88 0.85 -1.15 -19.15
CA GLU A 88 0.39 -1.51 -20.50
C GLU A 88 1.30 -0.91 -21.57
N LYS A 89 1.69 0.36 -21.46
CA LYS A 89 2.66 1.00 -22.37
C LYS A 89 4.02 0.30 -22.39
N LYS A 90 4.41 -0.35 -21.31
CA LYS A 90 5.64 -1.15 -21.19
C LYS A 90 5.46 -2.61 -21.64
N GLY A 91 4.32 -2.97 -22.23
CA GLY A 91 4.03 -4.31 -22.74
C GLY A 91 3.62 -5.31 -21.66
N ILE A 92 3.31 -4.87 -20.44
CA ILE A 92 2.78 -5.73 -19.39
C ILE A 92 1.27 -5.86 -19.61
N GLY A 93 0.78 -7.09 -19.74
CA GLY A 93 -0.63 -7.34 -20.01
C GLY A 93 -1.56 -6.73 -18.96
N ARG A 94 -2.66 -6.09 -19.39
CA ARG A 94 -3.62 -5.38 -18.52
C ARG A 94 -4.16 -6.24 -17.39
N ALA A 95 -4.56 -7.48 -17.69
CA ALA A 95 -5.07 -8.40 -16.67
C ALA A 95 -4.03 -8.67 -15.57
N PHE A 96 -2.76 -8.87 -15.94
CA PHE A 96 -1.68 -9.07 -14.97
C PHE A 96 -1.43 -7.80 -14.14
N SER A 97 -1.40 -6.64 -14.77
CA SER A 97 -1.21 -5.34 -14.10
C SER A 97 -2.31 -5.10 -13.07
N THR A 98 -3.58 -5.32 -13.44
CA THR A 98 -4.73 -5.14 -12.54
C THR A 98 -4.69 -6.11 -11.36
N VAL A 99 -4.34 -7.39 -11.61
CA VAL A 99 -4.23 -8.39 -10.52
C VAL A 99 -3.09 -8.03 -9.56
N VAL A 100 -1.94 -7.61 -10.07
CA VAL A 100 -0.81 -7.19 -9.22
C VAL A 100 -1.22 -6.00 -8.37
N THR A 101 -1.87 -4.98 -8.96
CA THR A 101 -2.33 -3.79 -8.22
C THR A 101 -3.35 -4.15 -7.14
N ALA A 102 -4.34 -4.98 -7.46
CA ALA A 102 -5.34 -5.40 -6.48
C ALA A 102 -4.75 -6.26 -5.35
N ALA A 103 -3.78 -7.11 -5.67
CA ALA A 103 -3.13 -7.95 -4.68
C ALA A 103 -2.15 -7.16 -3.80
N SER A 104 -1.37 -6.22 -4.38
CA SER A 104 -0.42 -5.38 -3.62
C SER A 104 -1.12 -4.45 -2.65
N SER A 105 -2.29 -3.90 -3.01
CA SER A 105 -3.05 -3.02 -2.13
C SER A 105 -3.52 -3.70 -0.82
N MET A 106 -3.54 -5.04 -0.78
CA MET A 106 -3.82 -5.78 0.46
C MET A 106 -2.69 -5.66 1.51
N ILE A 107 -1.49 -5.24 1.10
CA ILE A 107 -0.37 -4.97 2.03
C ILE A 107 -0.63 -3.70 2.83
N THR A 108 -1.25 -2.71 2.21
CA THR A 108 -1.51 -1.38 2.76
C THR A 108 -2.13 -1.38 4.16
N PRO A 109 -3.23 -2.09 4.46
CA PRO A 109 -3.83 -2.08 5.79
C PRO A 109 -3.02 -2.83 6.85
N LEU A 110 -2.04 -3.63 6.46
CA LEU A 110 -1.16 -4.36 7.38
C LEU A 110 0.02 -3.52 7.83
N ILE A 111 0.50 -2.62 6.98
CA ILE A 111 1.59 -1.70 7.32
C ILE A 111 1.03 -0.52 8.13
N PRO A 112 1.57 -0.24 9.34
CA PRO A 112 1.12 0.88 10.15
C PRO A 112 1.32 2.25 9.47
N PRO A 113 0.38 3.19 9.66
CA PRO A 113 -0.86 3.11 10.43
C PRO A 113 -2.06 2.62 9.58
N GLY A 114 -2.44 1.36 9.73
CA GLY A 114 -3.63 0.81 9.08
C GLY A 114 -4.92 1.23 9.79
N ILE A 115 -5.90 1.78 9.06
CA ILE A 115 -7.19 2.21 9.61
C ILE A 115 -7.91 1.04 10.30
N GLY A 116 -7.86 -0.16 9.71
CA GLY A 116 -8.46 -1.36 10.30
C GLY A 116 -7.84 -1.76 11.65
N LEU A 117 -6.52 -1.59 11.82
CA LEU A 117 -5.82 -1.86 13.07
C LEU A 117 -6.22 -0.87 14.17
N ILE A 118 -6.43 0.40 13.80
CA ILE A 118 -6.91 1.44 14.73
C ILE A 118 -8.32 1.11 15.21
N LEU A 119 -9.24 0.82 14.26
CA LEU A 119 -10.63 0.45 14.59
C LEU A 119 -10.69 -0.79 15.48
N TYR A 120 -9.93 -1.83 15.12
CA TYR A 120 -9.87 -3.05 15.94
C TYR A 120 -9.36 -2.76 17.35
N GLY A 121 -8.29 -1.95 17.47
CA GLY A 121 -7.74 -1.57 18.76
C GLY A 121 -8.73 -0.83 19.65
N CYS A 122 -9.56 0.06 19.05
CA CYS A 122 -10.60 0.79 19.75
C CYS A 122 -11.71 -0.14 20.25
N ILE A 123 -12.22 -1.03 19.39
CA ILE A 123 -13.36 -1.90 19.71
C ILE A 123 -12.95 -2.98 20.71
N ALA A 124 -11.77 -3.58 20.52
CA ALA A 124 -11.26 -4.66 21.35
C ALA A 124 -10.55 -4.17 22.63
N ASN A 125 -10.43 -2.86 22.85
CA ASN A 125 -9.68 -2.27 23.96
C ASN A 125 -8.23 -2.79 24.04
N VAL A 126 -7.59 -2.99 22.88
CA VAL A 126 -6.20 -3.45 22.78
C VAL A 126 -5.31 -2.28 22.35
N SER A 127 -4.07 -2.26 22.85
CA SER A 127 -3.10 -1.24 22.47
C SER A 127 -2.86 -1.21 20.96
N VAL A 128 -3.20 -0.09 20.32
CA VAL A 128 -2.99 0.14 18.88
C VAL A 128 -1.51 0.03 18.51
N GLY A 129 -0.60 0.50 19.39
CA GLY A 129 0.83 0.35 19.18
C GLY A 129 1.31 -1.10 19.09
N LYS A 130 0.76 -2.00 19.94
CA LYS A 130 1.05 -3.44 19.85
C LYS A 130 0.51 -4.06 18.56
N LEU A 131 -0.66 -3.62 18.10
CA LEU A 131 -1.24 -4.06 16.82
C LEU A 131 -0.39 -3.61 15.63
N PHE A 132 0.14 -2.41 15.68
CA PHE A 132 1.04 -1.90 14.64
C PHE A 132 2.31 -2.74 14.52
N VAL A 133 2.94 -3.07 15.64
CA VAL A 133 4.14 -3.95 15.65
C VAL A 133 3.78 -5.34 15.13
N ALA A 134 2.63 -5.88 15.53
CA ALA A 134 2.17 -7.19 15.07
C ALA A 134 1.83 -7.21 13.56
N GLY A 135 1.28 -6.14 13.02
CA GLY A 135 0.93 -6.02 11.59
C GLY A 135 2.14 -5.87 10.67
N PHE A 136 3.22 -5.27 11.17
CA PHE A 136 4.44 -5.03 10.38
C PHE A 136 5.07 -6.33 9.87
N GLY A 137 5.15 -7.36 10.69
CA GLY A 137 5.72 -8.67 10.32
C GLY A 137 5.02 -9.32 9.11
N PRO A 138 3.70 -9.57 9.20
CA PRO A 138 2.93 -10.11 8.08
C PRO A 138 2.96 -9.21 6.84
N GLY A 139 2.93 -7.88 7.00
CA GLY A 139 3.01 -6.92 5.90
C GLY A 139 4.30 -7.03 5.10
N VAL A 140 5.45 -7.07 5.79
CA VAL A 140 6.77 -7.27 5.15
C VAL A 140 6.88 -8.63 4.50
N LEU A 141 6.38 -9.68 5.15
CA LEU A 141 6.37 -11.04 4.60
C LEU A 141 5.54 -11.11 3.31
N LEU A 142 4.36 -10.49 3.30
CA LEU A 142 3.50 -10.44 2.12
C LEU A 142 4.16 -9.64 0.99
N CYS A 143 4.79 -8.51 1.28
CA CYS A 143 5.56 -7.73 0.32
C CYS A 143 6.67 -8.58 -0.32
N ALA A 144 7.50 -9.24 0.49
CA ALA A 144 8.60 -10.07 0.02
C ALA A 144 8.14 -11.24 -0.85
N THR A 145 7.08 -11.96 -0.42
CA THR A 145 6.52 -13.08 -1.17
C THR A 145 5.91 -12.63 -2.49
N MET A 146 5.19 -11.51 -2.52
CA MET A 146 4.65 -10.94 -3.75
C MET A 146 5.74 -10.48 -4.70
N MET A 147 6.76 -9.78 -4.23
CA MET A 147 7.90 -9.36 -5.05
C MET A 147 8.62 -10.58 -5.67
N PHE A 148 8.81 -11.63 -4.89
CA PHE A 148 9.42 -12.87 -5.38
C PHE A 148 8.53 -13.54 -6.45
N MET A 149 7.22 -13.68 -6.20
CA MET A 149 6.28 -14.30 -7.12
C MET A 149 6.17 -13.51 -8.43
N VAL A 150 6.00 -12.20 -8.34
CA VAL A 150 5.90 -11.31 -9.52
C VAL A 150 7.20 -11.33 -10.32
N SER A 151 8.37 -11.36 -9.67
CA SER A 151 9.65 -11.50 -10.36
C SER A 151 9.74 -12.80 -11.17
N ARG A 152 9.33 -13.93 -10.57
CA ARG A 152 9.28 -15.24 -11.24
C ARG A 152 8.33 -15.26 -12.44
N ILE A 153 7.10 -14.74 -12.27
CA ILE A 153 6.10 -14.69 -13.33
C ILE A 153 6.55 -13.75 -14.45
N SER A 154 7.09 -12.58 -14.11
CA SER A 154 7.58 -11.59 -15.07
C SER A 154 8.74 -12.14 -15.89
N LYS A 155 9.66 -12.86 -15.26
CA LYS A 155 10.76 -13.54 -15.98
C LYS A 155 10.23 -14.59 -16.96
N LYS A 156 9.23 -15.38 -16.56
CA LYS A 156 8.61 -16.40 -17.41
C LYS A 156 7.84 -15.79 -18.58
N ARG A 157 7.23 -14.62 -18.39
CA ARG A 157 6.46 -13.90 -19.42
C ARG A 157 7.31 -12.94 -20.27
N GLY A 158 8.60 -12.79 -19.99
CA GLY A 158 9.50 -11.91 -20.72
C GLY A 158 9.32 -10.42 -20.45
N TYR A 159 8.72 -10.04 -19.29
CA TYR A 159 8.59 -8.64 -18.91
C TYR A 159 9.93 -8.09 -18.45
N LEU A 160 10.42 -7.09 -19.15
CA LEU A 160 11.75 -6.53 -18.97
C LEU A 160 11.83 -5.65 -17.70
N PRO A 161 13.05 -5.48 -17.12
CA PRO A 161 13.31 -4.49 -16.08
C PRO A 161 13.11 -3.08 -16.61
N LEU A 162 12.84 -2.10 -15.72
CA LEU A 162 12.71 -0.68 -16.07
C LEU A 162 14.04 -0.08 -16.55
N ARG A 163 15.14 -0.52 -15.97
CA ARG A 163 16.49 -0.11 -16.33
C ARG A 163 17.26 -1.29 -16.89
N THR A 164 17.48 -1.28 -18.21
CA THR A 164 18.33 -2.24 -18.91
C THR A 164 19.78 -1.75 -18.96
N GLU A 165 20.05 -0.49 -18.69
CA GLU A 165 21.42 0.05 -18.71
C GLU A 165 22.18 -0.31 -17.43
N LYS A 166 23.30 -1.01 -17.61
CA LYS A 166 24.38 -1.05 -16.63
C LYS A 166 24.85 0.39 -16.42
N MET A 167 24.74 0.90 -15.22
CA MET A 167 25.52 2.09 -14.87
C MET A 167 26.99 1.72 -15.07
N HIS A 168 27.61 2.26 -16.11
CA HIS A 168 29.07 2.33 -16.18
C HIS A 168 29.54 3.23 -15.02
N PRO A 169 30.63 2.82 -14.33
CA PRO A 169 31.21 3.62 -13.23
C PRO A 169 31.72 4.96 -13.72
#